data_4f8ad2c607bb0e2f809fca61730aee1a
#
_entry.id   4f8ad2c607bb0e2f809fca61730aee1a
#
_cell.length_a   1.000
_cell.length_b   1.000
_cell.length_c   1.000
_cell.angle_alpha   90.00
_cell.angle_beta   90.00
_cell.angle_gamma   90.00
#
_symmetry.space_group_name_H-M   'P 1'
#
loop_
_entity.id
_entity.type
_entity.pdbx_description
1 polymer ?
#
loop_
_entity_poly.entity_id
_entity_poly.type
_entity_poly.pdbx_seq_one_letter_code
_entity_poly.pdbx_strand_id
1 'polypeptide(L)'
;MMDVSHSAPPRRTSSIRWWICVLLFASTVINYLDRQSLALLAPNLKQMFLWDNRDYAQLVIGFRVTYTVGQVFWGRLLDRVGTRKGATISVALYSVASMLTPLAGGLSSFLGFRCLLGVGESGNWPAATKAVSEWFPARERGLATAFFDSGSSLGGAIAPFLIFWIYRHWGWRAAFAVPGLLGVVWLLVWRWFYHQPEQHPMISAEELSMLQEEKRLAGTDSADEPVSLKSLLALRETWGCIAARALTDPVWFFITDWFPIYLVSKGFALSSSLLAVWVPFLAADAGSYVGGLVSGWLIQRGWPLLPARKAIVVAGGIGTLFLIPTIFATNLLVLTALFGIATFSYQAFSVMANVLPPDLYQPRGVATVSGLSGTAAGIGTIIGYEAIGYFSDARSTSGTHAFDPIMIVCGLVPFVGALLVVWLIRPQRSASTALKSV
;
A
#
# COMPACT_ATOMS: atom_id res chain seq x y z
N MET A 1 -43.28 -18.06 -41.06
CA MET A 1 -42.93 -16.75 -40.55
C MET A 1 -41.91 -16.99 -39.41
N MET A 2 -40.62 -16.99 -39.72
CA MET A 2 -39.53 -17.20 -38.75
C MET A 2 -39.22 -15.85 -38.11
N ASP A 3 -39.41 -15.80 -36.80
CA ASP A 3 -39.06 -14.65 -35.97
C ASP A 3 -37.56 -14.65 -35.78
N VAL A 4 -36.86 -13.76 -36.50
CA VAL A 4 -35.43 -13.56 -36.36
C VAL A 4 -35.24 -12.63 -35.17
N SER A 5 -34.99 -13.20 -33.99
CA SER A 5 -34.55 -12.47 -32.80
C SER A 5 -33.17 -11.83 -33.12
N HIS A 6 -33.20 -10.56 -33.45
CA HIS A 6 -31.99 -9.75 -33.49
C HIS A 6 -31.34 -9.74 -32.08
N SER A 7 -30.37 -10.61 -31.85
CA SER A 7 -29.47 -10.46 -30.73
C SER A 7 -28.71 -9.14 -30.89
N ALA A 8 -29.02 -8.18 -30.02
CA ALA A 8 -28.30 -6.92 -29.95
C ALA A 8 -26.81 -7.20 -29.81
N PRO A 9 -25.90 -6.47 -30.53
CA PRO A 9 -24.49 -6.69 -30.41
C PRO A 9 -24.04 -6.49 -28.95
N PRO A 10 -23.00 -7.21 -28.49
CA PRO A 10 -22.52 -7.09 -27.12
C PRO A 10 -22.11 -5.62 -26.88
N ARG A 11 -22.87 -4.93 -26.06
CA ARG A 11 -22.62 -3.54 -25.69
C ARG A 11 -21.25 -3.47 -24.99
N ARG A 12 -20.36 -2.64 -25.52
CA ARG A 12 -19.05 -2.37 -24.92
C ARG A 12 -19.29 -1.76 -23.54
N THR A 13 -19.07 -2.53 -22.48
CA THR A 13 -19.04 -1.98 -21.12
C THR A 13 -17.91 -0.94 -21.06
N SER A 14 -18.25 0.25 -20.62
CA SER A 14 -17.26 1.32 -20.39
C SER A 14 -16.22 0.79 -19.40
N SER A 15 -14.95 1.12 -19.62
CA SER A 15 -13.83 0.71 -18.74
C SER A 15 -13.29 1.89 -17.93
N ILE A 16 -14.14 2.86 -17.62
CA ILE A 16 -13.74 4.11 -16.93
C ILE A 16 -13.07 3.81 -15.59
N ARG A 17 -13.60 2.85 -14.82
CA ARG A 17 -13.01 2.45 -13.54
C ARG A 17 -11.54 2.04 -13.66
N TRP A 18 -11.14 1.37 -14.74
CA TRP A 18 -9.75 0.99 -14.95
C TRP A 18 -8.85 2.17 -15.30
N TRP A 19 -9.36 3.21 -16.00
CA TRP A 19 -8.63 4.45 -16.19
C TRP A 19 -8.43 5.22 -14.88
N ILE A 20 -9.43 5.20 -13.98
CA ILE A 20 -9.26 5.69 -12.61
C ILE A 20 -8.15 4.90 -11.91
N CYS A 21 -8.14 3.57 -12.05
CA CYS A 21 -7.09 2.74 -11.45
C CYS A 21 -5.70 3.03 -12.02
N VAL A 22 -5.58 3.32 -13.32
CA VAL A 22 -4.32 3.78 -13.94
C VAL A 22 -3.85 5.11 -13.32
N LEU A 23 -4.75 6.03 -13.02
CA LEU A 23 -4.38 7.28 -12.32
C LEU A 23 -3.90 7.00 -10.89
N LEU A 24 -4.54 6.08 -10.16
CA LEU A 24 -4.08 5.68 -8.83
C LEU A 24 -2.70 5.03 -8.88
N PHE A 25 -2.48 4.14 -9.85
CA PHE A 25 -1.18 3.52 -10.13
C PHE A 25 -0.11 4.59 -10.41
N ALA A 26 -0.39 5.55 -11.29
CA ALA A 26 0.53 6.64 -11.62
C ALA A 26 0.89 7.49 -10.39
N SER A 27 -0.09 7.80 -9.51
CA SER A 27 0.20 8.52 -8.27
C SER A 27 1.13 7.74 -7.35
N THR A 28 0.97 6.42 -7.28
CA THR A 28 1.84 5.55 -6.48
C THR A 28 3.26 5.49 -7.06
N VAL A 29 3.41 5.42 -8.40
CA VAL A 29 4.72 5.53 -9.07
C VAL A 29 5.41 6.84 -8.70
N ILE A 30 4.72 7.98 -8.81
CA ILE A 30 5.27 9.31 -8.49
C ILE A 30 5.72 9.37 -7.02
N ASN A 31 4.91 8.88 -6.08
CA ASN A 31 5.28 8.81 -4.67
C ASN A 31 6.61 8.07 -4.46
N TYR A 32 6.79 6.93 -5.13
CA TYR A 32 8.02 6.15 -4.97
C TYR A 32 9.23 6.81 -5.64
N LEU A 33 9.04 7.53 -6.76
CA LEU A 33 10.10 8.36 -7.34
C LEU A 33 10.58 9.44 -6.36
N ASP A 34 9.65 10.15 -5.70
CA ASP A 34 9.98 11.18 -4.70
C ASP A 34 10.75 10.62 -3.51
N ARG A 35 10.30 9.46 -2.99
CA ARG A 35 10.97 8.79 -1.86
C ARG A 35 12.39 8.36 -2.20
N GLN A 36 12.56 7.74 -3.35
CA GLN A 36 13.85 7.22 -3.79
C GLN A 36 14.86 8.31 -4.14
N SER A 37 14.41 9.52 -4.52
CA SER A 37 15.30 10.63 -4.87
C SER A 37 16.30 10.96 -3.75
N LEU A 38 15.86 11.02 -2.49
CA LEU A 38 16.77 11.27 -1.37
C LEU A 38 17.73 10.09 -1.15
N ALA A 39 17.24 8.86 -1.19
CA ALA A 39 18.06 7.68 -0.94
C ALA A 39 19.16 7.51 -1.99
N LEU A 40 18.79 7.67 -3.28
CA LEU A 40 19.73 7.54 -4.39
C LEU A 40 20.79 8.64 -4.42
N LEU A 41 20.43 9.85 -4.02
CA LEU A 41 21.34 10.99 -3.99
C LEU A 41 22.04 11.20 -2.64
N ALA A 42 21.75 10.35 -1.64
CA ALA A 42 22.31 10.48 -0.30
C ALA A 42 23.83 10.60 -0.27
N PRO A 43 24.64 9.80 -1.01
CA PRO A 43 26.09 9.94 -1.01
C PRO A 43 26.54 11.32 -1.48
N ASN A 44 25.94 11.83 -2.56
CA ASN A 44 26.27 13.12 -3.15
C ASN A 44 25.86 14.29 -2.24
N LEU A 45 24.65 14.23 -1.65
CA LEU A 45 24.14 15.25 -0.73
C LEU A 45 24.96 15.29 0.56
N LYS A 46 25.32 14.12 1.13
CA LYS A 46 26.17 14.04 2.31
C LYS A 46 27.52 14.70 2.08
N GLN A 47 28.14 14.46 0.93
CA GLN A 47 29.41 15.08 0.58
C GLN A 47 29.25 16.59 0.37
N MET A 48 28.19 17.04 -0.30
CA MET A 48 27.94 18.44 -0.64
C MET A 48 27.62 19.30 0.58
N PHE A 49 26.81 18.77 1.52
CA PHE A 49 26.34 19.49 2.71
C PHE A 49 27.12 19.09 3.99
N LEU A 50 28.15 18.26 3.87
CA LEU A 50 28.96 17.74 4.97
C LEU A 50 28.12 17.02 6.04
N TRP A 51 27.10 16.28 5.61
CA TRP A 51 26.25 15.52 6.51
C TRP A 51 26.89 14.20 6.92
N ASP A 52 26.71 13.84 8.17
CA ASP A 52 27.02 12.50 8.66
C ASP A 52 25.83 11.52 8.48
N ASN A 53 25.98 10.29 8.98
CA ASN A 53 24.92 9.29 8.91
C ASN A 53 23.72 9.65 9.81
N ARG A 54 23.96 10.37 10.90
CA ARG A 54 22.92 10.79 11.85
C ARG A 54 22.04 11.87 11.23
N ASP A 55 22.65 12.83 10.51
CA ASP A 55 21.92 13.87 9.78
C ASP A 55 21.00 13.26 8.73
N TYR A 56 21.52 12.32 7.94
CA TYR A 56 20.71 11.60 6.95
C TYR A 56 19.56 10.81 7.63
N ALA A 57 19.84 10.14 8.74
CA ALA A 57 18.81 9.41 9.48
C ALA A 57 17.69 10.33 9.97
N GLN A 58 18.00 11.56 10.41
CA GLN A 58 16.97 12.54 10.80
C GLN A 58 16.01 12.87 9.65
N LEU A 59 16.51 13.00 8.40
CA LEU A 59 15.69 13.26 7.23
C LEU A 59 14.73 12.09 6.95
N VAL A 60 15.21 10.86 7.07
CA VAL A 60 14.41 9.65 6.87
C VAL A 60 13.36 9.50 7.97
N ILE A 61 13.75 9.69 9.23
CA ILE A 61 12.85 9.60 10.40
C ILE A 61 11.78 10.68 10.33
N GLY A 62 12.16 11.94 10.03
CA GLY A 62 11.21 13.03 9.91
C GLY A 62 10.10 12.76 8.90
N PHE A 63 10.46 12.24 7.71
CA PHE A 63 9.49 11.79 6.73
C PHE A 63 8.60 10.65 7.27
N ARG A 64 9.19 9.60 7.85
CA ARG A 64 8.44 8.43 8.33
C ARG A 64 7.46 8.78 9.43
N VAL A 65 7.85 9.61 10.40
CA VAL A 65 6.98 10.04 11.50
C VAL A 65 5.78 10.83 10.97
N THR A 66 6.04 11.83 10.12
CA THR A 66 4.97 12.67 9.56
C THR A 66 4.06 11.89 8.62
N TYR A 67 4.59 10.96 7.84
CA TYR A 67 3.82 10.03 7.02
C TYR A 67 2.91 9.13 7.86
N THR A 68 3.45 8.54 8.93
CA THR A 68 2.71 7.63 9.80
C THR A 68 1.53 8.34 10.48
N VAL A 69 1.78 9.50 11.10
CA VAL A 69 0.75 10.30 11.77
C VAL A 69 -0.25 10.87 10.76
N GLY A 70 0.24 11.31 9.61
CA GLY A 70 -0.57 11.90 8.56
C GLY A 70 -1.66 10.99 7.99
N GLN A 71 -1.49 9.67 8.02
CA GLN A 71 -2.46 8.73 7.45
C GLN A 71 -3.84 8.82 8.13
N VAL A 72 -3.90 8.91 9.47
CA VAL A 72 -5.17 9.10 10.20
C VAL A 72 -5.81 10.44 9.85
N PHE A 73 -5.02 11.50 9.80
CA PHE A 73 -5.51 12.83 9.43
C PHE A 73 -6.13 12.82 8.03
N TRP A 74 -5.41 12.28 7.02
CA TRP A 74 -5.90 12.20 5.65
C TRP A 74 -7.10 11.29 5.50
N GLY A 75 -7.13 10.16 6.22
CA GLY A 75 -8.27 9.27 6.21
C GLY A 75 -9.55 10.02 6.59
N ARG A 76 -9.52 10.77 7.68
CA ARG A 76 -10.67 11.58 8.12
C ARG A 76 -10.99 12.75 7.18
N LEU A 77 -9.98 13.42 6.67
CA LEU A 77 -10.19 14.52 5.73
C LEU A 77 -10.85 14.01 4.44
N LEU A 78 -10.36 12.91 3.87
CA LEU A 78 -10.91 12.30 2.66
C LEU A 78 -12.37 11.87 2.83
N ASP A 79 -12.73 11.33 4.00
CA ASP A 79 -14.12 10.95 4.28
C ASP A 79 -15.05 12.15 4.40
N ARG A 80 -14.53 13.33 4.80
CA ARG A 80 -15.29 14.58 4.92
C ARG A 80 -15.40 15.34 3.61
N VAL A 81 -14.27 15.51 2.89
CA VAL A 81 -14.22 16.38 1.69
C VAL A 81 -14.44 15.63 0.39
N GLY A 82 -14.44 14.29 0.44
CA GLY A 82 -14.55 13.40 -0.71
C GLY A 82 -13.22 13.13 -1.40
N THR A 83 -13.18 12.04 -2.16
CA THR A 83 -11.95 11.50 -2.79
C THR A 83 -11.32 12.49 -3.76
N ARG A 84 -12.12 13.15 -4.63
CA ARG A 84 -11.60 14.11 -5.63
C ARG A 84 -10.83 15.26 -4.99
N LYS A 85 -11.43 15.92 -4.01
CA LYS A 85 -10.82 17.08 -3.34
C LYS A 85 -9.67 16.63 -2.43
N GLY A 86 -9.85 15.58 -1.65
CA GLY A 86 -8.83 15.08 -0.72
C GLY A 86 -7.56 14.64 -1.44
N ALA A 87 -7.67 13.83 -2.49
CA ALA A 87 -6.52 13.44 -3.31
C ALA A 87 -5.84 14.65 -3.98
N THR A 88 -6.63 15.62 -4.47
CA THR A 88 -6.08 16.87 -5.02
C THR A 88 -5.21 17.59 -4.01
N ILE A 89 -5.67 17.77 -2.77
CA ILE A 89 -4.92 18.49 -1.72
C ILE A 89 -3.67 17.71 -1.32
N SER A 90 -3.78 16.38 -1.17
CA SER A 90 -2.66 15.50 -0.83
C SER A 90 -1.55 15.58 -1.88
N VAL A 91 -1.90 15.41 -3.17
CA VAL A 91 -0.94 15.44 -4.26
C VAL A 91 -0.36 16.84 -4.45
N ALA A 92 -1.16 17.90 -4.32
CA ALA A 92 -0.66 19.27 -4.37
C ALA A 92 0.38 19.53 -3.29
N LEU A 93 0.11 19.06 -2.06
CA LEU A 93 1.00 19.28 -0.93
C LEU A 93 2.36 18.58 -1.13
N TYR A 94 2.37 17.30 -1.52
CA TYR A 94 3.64 16.60 -1.73
C TYR A 94 4.38 17.10 -2.99
N SER A 95 3.66 17.45 -4.07
CA SER A 95 4.28 18.03 -5.27
C SER A 95 4.97 19.35 -4.96
N VAL A 96 4.33 20.23 -4.18
CA VAL A 96 4.92 21.49 -3.71
C VAL A 96 6.13 21.22 -2.83
N ALA A 97 6.04 20.27 -1.88
CA ALA A 97 7.16 19.90 -1.02
C ALA A 97 8.38 19.41 -1.83
N SER A 98 8.13 18.56 -2.82
CA SER A 98 9.17 18.04 -3.71
C SER A 98 9.80 19.17 -4.55
N MET A 99 8.98 20.05 -5.14
CA MET A 99 9.46 21.20 -5.92
C MET A 99 10.16 22.29 -5.09
N LEU A 100 9.90 22.38 -3.80
CA LEU A 100 10.58 23.30 -2.88
C LEU A 100 11.90 22.71 -2.33
N THR A 101 12.08 21.39 -2.33
CA THR A 101 13.30 20.74 -1.85
C THR A 101 14.60 21.26 -2.52
N PRO A 102 14.62 21.61 -3.82
CA PRO A 102 15.78 22.27 -4.45
C PRO A 102 16.22 23.59 -3.83
N LEU A 103 15.36 24.27 -3.08
CA LEU A 103 15.66 25.53 -2.38
C LEU A 103 16.33 25.30 -1.01
N ALA A 104 16.47 24.03 -0.59
CA ALA A 104 17.07 23.72 0.69
C ALA A 104 18.57 24.10 0.69
N GLY A 105 18.95 24.87 1.68
CA GLY A 105 20.33 25.33 1.90
C GLY A 105 21.07 24.56 3.01
N GLY A 106 20.42 23.60 3.70
CA GLY A 106 21.04 22.83 4.80
C GLY A 106 20.04 21.84 5.40
N LEU A 107 20.51 21.13 6.45
CA LEU A 107 19.78 20.02 7.08
C LEU A 107 18.37 20.39 7.52
N SER A 108 18.20 21.51 8.23
CA SER A 108 16.90 21.92 8.78
C SER A 108 15.85 22.20 7.69
N SER A 109 16.26 22.82 6.58
CA SER A 109 15.36 23.08 5.45
C SER A 109 15.01 21.79 4.70
N PHE A 110 15.96 20.89 4.49
CA PHE A 110 15.67 19.54 3.95
C PHE A 110 14.73 18.79 4.86
N LEU A 111 14.95 18.81 6.18
CA LEU A 111 14.06 18.15 7.15
C LEU A 111 12.65 18.72 7.07
N GLY A 112 12.49 20.05 7.00
CA GLY A 112 11.18 20.68 6.85
C GLY A 112 10.45 20.22 5.60
N PHE A 113 11.13 20.20 4.44
CA PHE A 113 10.52 19.71 3.19
C PHE A 113 10.23 18.21 3.21
N ARG A 114 11.08 17.39 3.86
CA ARG A 114 10.83 15.94 4.04
C ARG A 114 9.63 15.68 4.95
N CYS A 115 9.46 16.45 6.02
CA CYS A 115 8.27 16.38 6.86
C CYS A 115 7.01 16.78 6.09
N LEU A 116 7.07 17.87 5.32
CA LEU A 116 5.95 18.30 4.49
C LEU A 116 5.59 17.27 3.41
N LEU A 117 6.59 16.66 2.77
CA LEU A 117 6.43 15.56 1.83
C LEU A 117 5.73 14.38 2.49
N GLY A 118 6.18 13.98 3.70
CA GLY A 118 5.58 12.88 4.46
C GLY A 118 4.10 13.13 4.79
N VAL A 119 3.76 14.35 5.21
CA VAL A 119 2.36 14.74 5.42
C VAL A 119 1.57 14.63 4.12
N GLY A 120 2.09 15.15 3.00
CA GLY A 120 1.40 15.11 1.71
C GLY A 120 1.17 13.69 1.21
N GLU A 121 2.22 12.87 1.17
CA GLU A 121 2.16 11.51 0.62
C GLU A 121 1.31 10.55 1.44
N SER A 122 1.15 10.80 2.74
CA SER A 122 0.37 9.93 3.63
C SER A 122 -1.12 9.83 3.26
N GLY A 123 -1.63 10.74 2.41
CA GLY A 123 -2.98 10.68 1.86
C GLY A 123 -3.16 9.72 0.68
N ASN A 124 -2.07 9.28 0.02
CA ASN A 124 -2.17 8.50 -1.22
C ASN A 124 -2.92 7.18 -1.02
N TRP A 125 -2.53 6.37 -0.03
CA TRP A 125 -3.16 5.07 0.25
C TRP A 125 -4.62 5.19 0.68
N PRO A 126 -4.99 6.03 1.66
CA PRO A 126 -6.40 6.24 2.00
C PRO A 126 -7.25 6.74 0.83
N ALA A 127 -6.70 7.63 -0.03
CA ALA A 127 -7.38 8.11 -1.22
C ALA A 127 -7.60 7.01 -2.26
N ALA A 128 -6.57 6.20 -2.55
CA ALA A 128 -6.65 5.08 -3.48
C ALA A 128 -7.65 4.02 -3.00
N THR A 129 -7.58 3.62 -1.74
CA THR A 129 -8.50 2.65 -1.14
C THR A 129 -9.95 3.14 -1.21
N LYS A 130 -10.19 4.43 -0.94
CA LYS A 130 -11.51 5.04 -1.05
C LYS A 130 -11.99 5.11 -2.51
N ALA A 131 -11.13 5.51 -3.44
CA ALA A 131 -11.47 5.52 -4.87
C ALA A 131 -11.85 4.13 -5.37
N VAL A 132 -11.12 3.08 -4.94
CA VAL A 132 -11.47 1.68 -5.26
C VAL A 132 -12.84 1.31 -4.68
N SER A 133 -13.19 1.75 -3.48
CA SER A 133 -14.51 1.50 -2.89
C SER A 133 -15.65 2.18 -3.66
N GLU A 134 -15.38 3.32 -4.27
CA GLU A 134 -16.37 4.12 -5.02
C GLU A 134 -16.59 3.60 -6.44
N TRP A 135 -15.53 3.07 -7.10
CA TRP A 135 -15.50 2.75 -8.52
C TRP A 135 -15.51 1.25 -8.86
N PHE A 136 -15.22 0.36 -7.91
CA PHE A 136 -15.06 -1.05 -8.20
C PHE A 136 -16.07 -1.92 -7.45
N PRO A 137 -16.71 -2.86 -8.16
CA PRO A 137 -17.52 -3.89 -7.52
C PRO A 137 -16.63 -4.77 -6.64
N ALA A 138 -17.21 -5.35 -5.56
CA ALA A 138 -16.47 -6.12 -4.58
C ALA A 138 -15.57 -7.21 -5.20
N ARG A 139 -16.07 -7.91 -6.22
CA ARG A 139 -15.32 -8.95 -6.94
C ARG A 139 -14.03 -8.46 -7.62
N GLU A 140 -13.97 -7.17 -7.99
CA GLU A 140 -12.84 -6.57 -8.71
C GLU A 140 -11.90 -5.74 -7.81
N ARG A 141 -12.32 -5.40 -6.58
CA ARG A 141 -11.54 -4.56 -5.64
C ARG A 141 -10.15 -5.13 -5.35
N GLY A 142 -10.05 -6.46 -5.21
CA GLY A 142 -8.76 -7.12 -4.99
C GLY A 142 -7.77 -6.89 -6.13
N LEU A 143 -8.22 -7.06 -7.38
CA LEU A 143 -7.39 -6.84 -8.55
C LEU A 143 -7.06 -5.36 -8.75
N ALA A 144 -8.03 -4.46 -8.53
CA ALA A 144 -7.79 -3.01 -8.62
C ALA A 144 -6.77 -2.56 -7.57
N THR A 145 -6.85 -3.11 -6.35
CA THR A 145 -5.87 -2.81 -5.29
C THR A 145 -4.48 -3.33 -5.66
N ALA A 146 -4.36 -4.56 -6.16
CA ALA A 146 -3.09 -5.11 -6.63
C ALA A 146 -2.49 -4.26 -7.75
N PHE A 147 -3.33 -3.77 -8.68
CA PHE A 147 -2.88 -2.96 -9.80
C PHE A 147 -2.30 -1.62 -9.34
N PHE A 148 -2.99 -0.84 -8.51
CA PHE A 148 -2.43 0.44 -8.07
C PHE A 148 -1.24 0.26 -7.11
N ASP A 149 -1.21 -0.81 -6.32
CA ASP A 149 -0.12 -1.15 -5.41
C ASP A 149 1.17 -1.46 -6.17
N SER A 150 1.10 -2.17 -7.31
CA SER A 150 2.27 -2.48 -8.14
C SER A 150 2.96 -1.22 -8.70
N GLY A 151 2.32 -0.06 -8.65
CA GLY A 151 2.97 1.23 -8.90
C GLY A 151 4.15 1.51 -7.97
N SER A 152 4.14 0.94 -6.76
CA SER A 152 5.26 1.05 -5.81
C SER A 152 6.51 0.30 -6.28
N SER A 153 6.34 -0.91 -6.77
CA SER A 153 7.43 -1.74 -7.33
C SER A 153 7.97 -1.12 -8.61
N LEU A 154 7.09 -0.69 -9.52
CA LEU A 154 7.52 -0.05 -10.77
C LEU A 154 8.23 1.29 -10.50
N GLY A 155 7.69 2.12 -9.61
CA GLY A 155 8.31 3.39 -9.21
C GLY A 155 9.69 3.18 -8.61
N GLY A 156 9.83 2.21 -7.70
CA GLY A 156 11.11 1.82 -7.12
C GLY A 156 12.12 1.30 -8.15
N ALA A 157 11.67 0.49 -9.12
CA ALA A 157 12.51 -0.07 -10.17
C ALA A 157 12.99 0.98 -11.19
N ILE A 158 12.13 1.95 -11.54
CA ILE A 158 12.47 3.01 -12.49
C ILE A 158 13.31 4.12 -11.84
N ALA A 159 13.11 4.37 -10.55
CA ALA A 159 13.74 5.49 -9.85
C ALA A 159 15.26 5.58 -10.04
N PRO A 160 16.07 4.51 -9.89
CA PRO A 160 17.52 4.62 -10.07
C PRO A 160 17.90 5.15 -11.45
N PHE A 161 17.28 4.64 -12.50
CA PHE A 161 17.58 5.04 -13.88
C PHE A 161 17.16 6.49 -14.13
N LEU A 162 15.92 6.84 -13.79
CA LEU A 162 15.38 8.17 -14.04
C LEU A 162 16.07 9.24 -13.21
N ILE A 163 16.26 9.01 -11.90
CA ILE A 163 16.85 9.98 -10.98
C ILE A 163 18.32 10.20 -11.29
N PHE A 164 19.10 9.14 -11.58
CA PHE A 164 20.50 9.33 -11.99
C PHE A 164 20.64 10.00 -13.35
N TRP A 165 19.75 9.71 -14.31
CA TRP A 165 19.76 10.40 -15.59
C TRP A 165 19.47 11.89 -15.42
N ILE A 166 18.46 12.27 -14.63
CA ILE A 166 18.14 13.67 -14.32
C ILE A 166 19.33 14.33 -13.59
N TYR A 167 19.86 13.66 -12.56
CA TYR A 167 21.00 14.16 -11.79
C TYR A 167 22.22 14.46 -12.67
N ARG A 168 22.52 13.58 -13.59
CA ARG A 168 23.69 13.73 -14.48
C ARG A 168 23.56 14.92 -15.43
N HIS A 169 22.36 15.23 -15.91
CA HIS A 169 22.15 16.28 -16.90
C HIS A 169 21.79 17.64 -16.29
N TRP A 170 21.07 17.65 -15.18
CA TRP A 170 20.53 18.87 -14.59
C TRP A 170 20.83 19.04 -13.08
N GLY A 171 21.60 18.14 -12.51
CA GLY A 171 22.03 18.20 -11.11
C GLY A 171 20.95 17.73 -10.10
N TRP A 172 21.32 17.74 -8.81
CA TRP A 172 20.49 17.20 -7.75
C TRP A 172 19.17 17.96 -7.54
N ARG A 173 19.18 19.27 -7.80
CA ARG A 173 17.96 20.09 -7.69
C ARG A 173 16.86 19.63 -8.61
N ALA A 174 17.19 19.34 -9.87
CA ALA A 174 16.23 18.82 -10.85
C ALA A 174 15.73 17.42 -10.47
N ALA A 175 16.55 16.59 -9.84
CA ALA A 175 16.16 15.24 -9.40
C ALA A 175 15.06 15.26 -8.32
N PHE A 176 14.88 16.34 -7.58
CA PHE A 176 13.75 16.56 -6.69
C PHE A 176 12.60 17.32 -7.38
N ALA A 177 12.91 18.29 -8.21
CA ALA A 177 11.88 19.10 -8.85
C ALA A 177 11.04 18.32 -9.87
N VAL A 178 11.66 17.43 -10.66
CA VAL A 178 10.98 16.68 -11.73
C VAL A 178 9.88 15.75 -11.21
N PRO A 179 10.09 14.91 -10.18
CA PRO A 179 9.00 14.13 -9.58
C PRO A 179 7.85 15.01 -9.07
N GLY A 180 8.16 16.15 -8.42
CA GLY A 180 7.14 17.12 -8.02
C GLY A 180 6.35 17.68 -9.20
N LEU A 181 7.02 17.99 -10.33
CA LEU A 181 6.36 18.45 -11.56
C LEU A 181 5.47 17.35 -12.17
N LEU A 182 5.89 16.08 -12.14
CA LEU A 182 5.04 14.96 -12.54
C LEU A 182 3.77 14.89 -11.69
N GLY A 183 3.87 15.18 -10.38
CA GLY A 183 2.71 15.30 -9.51
C GLY A 183 1.77 16.42 -9.91
N VAL A 184 2.28 17.59 -10.35
CA VAL A 184 1.45 18.67 -10.88
C VAL A 184 0.74 18.25 -12.16
N VAL A 185 1.43 17.60 -13.10
CA VAL A 185 0.81 17.06 -14.32
C VAL A 185 -0.30 16.07 -13.97
N TRP A 186 -0.02 15.16 -13.03
CA TRP A 186 -1.02 14.22 -12.53
C TRP A 186 -2.24 14.93 -11.94
N LEU A 187 -2.03 16.02 -11.17
CA LEU A 187 -3.10 16.83 -10.60
C LEU A 187 -4.04 17.40 -11.67
N LEU A 188 -3.50 17.91 -12.76
CA LEU A 188 -4.30 18.45 -13.86
C LEU A 188 -5.17 17.37 -14.48
N VAL A 189 -4.57 16.18 -14.74
CA VAL A 189 -5.29 15.05 -15.30
C VAL A 189 -6.36 14.54 -14.30
N TRP A 190 -5.98 14.41 -13.01
CA TRP A 190 -6.92 13.99 -11.96
C TRP A 190 -8.12 14.91 -11.84
N ARG A 191 -7.89 16.22 -11.79
CA ARG A 191 -8.95 17.24 -11.69
C ARG A 191 -9.89 17.23 -12.88
N TRP A 192 -9.35 16.97 -14.06
CA TRP A 192 -10.14 16.89 -15.29
C TRP A 192 -10.92 15.57 -15.36
N PHE A 193 -10.30 14.45 -15.06
CA PHE A 193 -10.86 13.13 -15.34
C PHE A 193 -11.65 12.55 -14.15
N TYR A 194 -11.16 12.65 -12.90
CA TYR A 194 -11.83 12.02 -11.78
C TYR A 194 -13.12 12.75 -11.38
N HIS A 195 -14.23 12.02 -11.42
CA HIS A 195 -15.54 12.39 -10.87
C HIS A 195 -16.07 11.22 -10.04
N GLN A 196 -17.13 11.42 -9.26
CA GLN A 196 -17.87 10.30 -8.69
C GLN A 196 -18.60 9.55 -9.80
N PRO A 197 -18.87 8.23 -9.65
CA PRO A 197 -19.52 7.45 -10.71
C PRO A 197 -20.80 8.09 -11.23
N GLU A 198 -21.65 8.60 -10.35
CA GLU A 198 -22.93 9.23 -10.68
C GLU A 198 -22.81 10.54 -11.48
N GLN A 199 -21.64 11.16 -11.40
CA GLN A 199 -21.35 12.47 -12.02
C GLN A 199 -20.37 12.39 -13.21
N HIS A 200 -19.92 11.17 -13.55
CA HIS A 200 -18.87 11.03 -14.56
C HIS A 200 -19.47 11.09 -15.98
N PRO A 201 -19.07 12.06 -16.83
CA PRO A 201 -19.73 12.31 -18.12
C PRO A 201 -19.60 11.17 -19.14
N MET A 202 -18.63 10.28 -18.98
CA MET A 202 -18.31 9.20 -19.92
C MET A 202 -18.67 7.82 -19.40
N ILE A 203 -19.31 7.68 -18.22
CA ILE A 203 -19.70 6.37 -17.68
C ILE A 203 -20.84 5.80 -18.50
N SER A 204 -20.80 4.50 -18.80
CA SER A 204 -21.93 3.84 -19.45
C SER A 204 -23.07 3.59 -18.46
N ALA A 205 -24.31 3.55 -18.96
CA ALA A 205 -25.48 3.27 -18.14
C ALA A 205 -25.39 1.87 -17.49
N GLU A 206 -24.77 0.90 -18.18
CA GLU A 206 -24.55 -0.44 -17.65
C GLU A 206 -23.54 -0.45 -16.50
N GLU A 207 -22.41 0.27 -16.62
CA GLU A 207 -21.41 0.36 -15.57
C GLU A 207 -21.98 1.09 -14.34
N LEU A 208 -22.72 2.17 -14.56
CA LEU A 208 -23.37 2.90 -13.48
C LEU A 208 -24.43 2.06 -12.78
N SER A 209 -25.30 1.37 -13.52
CA SER A 209 -26.35 0.50 -12.94
C SER A 209 -25.76 -0.66 -12.13
N MET A 210 -24.65 -1.25 -12.60
CA MET A 210 -23.92 -2.28 -11.87
C MET A 210 -23.41 -1.76 -10.51
N LEU A 211 -22.82 -0.57 -10.48
CA LEU A 211 -22.29 0.03 -9.24
C LEU A 211 -23.43 0.42 -8.29
N GLN A 212 -24.54 0.94 -8.80
CA GLN A 212 -25.71 1.31 -8.00
C GLN A 212 -26.40 0.07 -7.39
N GLU A 213 -26.57 -1.00 -8.17
CA GLU A 213 -27.14 -2.24 -7.66
C GLU A 213 -26.27 -2.83 -6.55
N GLU A 214 -24.96 -2.81 -6.68
CA GLU A 214 -24.06 -3.26 -5.62
C GLU A 214 -24.16 -2.41 -4.35
N LYS A 215 -24.24 -1.07 -4.48
CA LYS A 215 -24.50 -0.16 -3.36
C LYS A 215 -25.83 -0.46 -2.68
N ARG A 216 -26.88 -0.71 -3.45
CA ARG A 216 -28.21 -1.07 -2.96
C ARG A 216 -28.19 -2.39 -2.18
N LEU A 217 -27.53 -3.42 -2.73
CA LEU A 217 -27.38 -4.72 -2.06
C LEU A 217 -26.55 -4.64 -0.78
N ALA A 218 -25.57 -3.74 -0.74
CA ALA A 218 -24.76 -3.48 0.45
C ALA A 218 -25.49 -2.62 1.50
N GLY A 219 -26.70 -2.11 1.21
CA GLY A 219 -27.47 -1.25 2.13
C GLY A 219 -26.83 0.11 2.41
N THR A 220 -26.06 0.65 1.44
CA THR A 220 -25.25 1.87 1.63
C THR A 220 -25.94 3.14 1.15
N ASP A 221 -27.20 3.08 0.72
CA ASP A 221 -27.91 4.21 0.09
C ASP A 221 -28.30 5.36 1.04
N SER A 222 -28.13 5.24 2.36
CA SER A 222 -28.84 6.12 3.29
C SER A 222 -27.97 6.95 4.27
N ALA A 223 -26.65 6.99 4.16
CA ALA A 223 -25.85 7.71 5.14
C ALA A 223 -25.10 8.91 4.55
N ASP A 224 -25.69 10.10 4.74
CA ASP A 224 -25.07 11.39 4.34
C ASP A 224 -24.09 11.96 5.36
N GLU A 225 -23.98 11.42 6.58
CA GLU A 225 -23.12 11.93 7.62
C GLU A 225 -21.77 11.20 7.74
N PRO A 226 -20.66 11.92 8.01
CA PRO A 226 -19.36 11.31 8.26
C PRO A 226 -19.40 10.47 9.54
N VAL A 227 -18.95 9.22 9.45
CA VAL A 227 -18.92 8.32 10.62
C VAL A 227 -17.93 8.84 11.68
N SER A 228 -18.37 8.84 12.95
CA SER A 228 -17.54 9.30 14.07
C SER A 228 -16.32 8.38 14.27
N LEU A 229 -15.16 8.96 14.63
CA LEU A 229 -13.96 8.17 14.95
C LEU A 229 -14.21 7.22 16.12
N LYS A 230 -14.97 7.67 17.13
CA LYS A 230 -15.30 6.86 18.31
C LYS A 230 -16.16 5.66 17.91
N SER A 231 -17.15 5.84 17.03
CA SER A 231 -17.99 4.74 16.57
C SER A 231 -17.19 3.73 15.73
N LEU A 232 -16.27 4.19 14.87
CA LEU A 232 -15.38 3.29 14.13
C LEU A 232 -14.47 2.47 15.07
N LEU A 233 -13.85 3.11 16.07
CA LEU A 233 -12.99 2.42 17.04
C LEU A 233 -13.75 1.49 17.99
N ALA A 234 -15.07 1.68 18.14
CA ALA A 234 -15.91 0.76 18.91
C ALA A 234 -16.19 -0.55 18.15
N LEU A 235 -16.04 -0.56 16.83
CA LEU A 235 -16.26 -1.75 15.99
C LEU A 235 -15.04 -2.68 16.07
N ARG A 236 -15.29 -3.95 16.35
CA ARG A 236 -14.25 -4.99 16.37
C ARG A 236 -13.60 -5.22 15.00
N GLU A 237 -14.34 -5.01 13.93
CA GLU A 237 -13.91 -5.10 12.53
C GLU A 237 -12.80 -4.08 12.23
N THR A 238 -12.89 -2.88 12.83
CA THR A 238 -11.83 -1.86 12.72
C THR A 238 -10.51 -2.37 13.30
N TRP A 239 -10.56 -3.02 14.44
CA TRP A 239 -9.37 -3.64 15.04
C TRP A 239 -8.84 -4.82 14.22
N GLY A 240 -9.73 -5.53 13.51
CA GLY A 240 -9.32 -6.54 12.53
C GLY A 240 -8.54 -5.94 11.36
N CYS A 241 -8.98 -4.81 10.79
CA CYS A 241 -8.25 -4.08 9.75
C CYS A 241 -6.92 -3.50 10.27
N ILE A 242 -6.92 -2.97 11.50
CA ILE A 242 -5.71 -2.45 12.15
C ILE A 242 -4.69 -3.59 12.36
N ALA A 243 -5.12 -4.71 12.95
CA ALA A 243 -4.25 -5.86 13.21
C ALA A 243 -3.69 -6.47 11.92
N ALA A 244 -4.53 -6.55 10.86
CA ALA A 244 -4.10 -7.05 9.55
C ALA A 244 -2.86 -6.32 9.05
N ARG A 245 -2.86 -4.99 9.08
CA ARG A 245 -1.76 -4.19 8.56
C ARG A 245 -0.62 -4.00 9.56
N ALA A 246 -0.95 -3.77 10.85
CA ALA A 246 0.07 -3.57 11.89
C ALA A 246 1.00 -4.77 12.06
N LEU A 247 0.49 -5.99 11.83
CA LEU A 247 1.26 -7.22 11.98
C LEU A 247 1.85 -7.72 10.66
N THR A 248 1.40 -7.21 9.52
CA THR A 248 1.87 -7.69 8.21
C THR A 248 2.88 -6.72 7.59
N ASP A 249 2.59 -5.42 7.53
CA ASP A 249 3.43 -4.43 6.85
C ASP A 249 4.88 -4.34 7.40
N PRO A 250 5.19 -4.50 8.70
CA PRO A 250 6.56 -4.52 9.21
C PRO A 250 7.45 -5.57 8.55
N VAL A 251 6.87 -6.72 8.18
CA VAL A 251 7.61 -7.81 7.52
C VAL A 251 8.07 -7.40 6.11
N TRP A 252 7.26 -6.62 5.39
CA TRP A 252 7.66 -6.08 4.09
C TRP A 252 8.92 -5.20 4.19
N PHE A 253 8.92 -4.29 5.16
CA PHE A 253 10.08 -3.42 5.38
C PHE A 253 11.32 -4.20 5.83
N PHE A 254 11.14 -5.28 6.61
CA PHE A 254 12.24 -6.20 6.90
C PHE A 254 12.79 -6.82 5.60
N ILE A 255 11.92 -7.33 4.74
CA ILE A 255 12.32 -7.97 3.48
C ILE A 255 13.04 -6.95 2.58
N THR A 256 12.53 -5.74 2.42
CA THR A 256 13.11 -4.75 1.52
C THR A 256 14.45 -4.21 1.98
N ASP A 257 14.61 -3.99 3.27
CA ASP A 257 15.75 -3.27 3.82
C ASP A 257 16.83 -4.20 4.39
N TRP A 258 16.44 -5.37 4.90
CA TRP A 258 17.35 -6.27 5.62
C TRP A 258 17.68 -7.57 4.89
N PHE A 259 16.93 -7.95 3.86
CA PHE A 259 17.20 -9.19 3.12
C PHE A 259 18.61 -9.25 2.50
N PRO A 260 19.16 -8.17 1.89
CA PRO A 260 20.54 -8.20 1.42
C PRO A 260 21.56 -8.43 2.54
N ILE A 261 21.33 -7.83 3.71
CA ILE A 261 22.18 -8.00 4.89
C ILE A 261 22.10 -9.44 5.41
N TYR A 262 20.89 -10.01 5.42
CA TYR A 262 20.69 -11.42 5.77
C TYR A 262 21.43 -12.37 4.83
N LEU A 263 21.41 -12.13 3.50
CA LEU A 263 22.17 -12.94 2.55
C LEU A 263 23.68 -12.93 2.86
N VAL A 264 24.23 -11.74 3.16
CA VAL A 264 25.63 -11.60 3.52
C VAL A 264 25.94 -12.32 4.83
N SER A 265 25.08 -12.22 5.85
CA SER A 265 25.23 -12.91 7.12
C SER A 265 25.24 -14.44 6.99
N LYS A 266 24.55 -14.97 5.97
CA LYS A 266 24.55 -16.41 5.61
C LYS A 266 25.78 -16.82 4.77
N GLY A 267 26.70 -15.88 4.48
CA GLY A 267 27.92 -16.15 3.71
C GLY A 267 27.76 -16.06 2.21
N PHE A 268 26.64 -15.55 1.69
CA PHE A 268 26.43 -15.37 0.24
C PHE A 268 26.99 -13.99 -0.20
N ALA A 269 27.83 -13.98 -1.25
CA ALA A 269 28.30 -12.73 -1.82
C ALA A 269 27.21 -12.00 -2.60
N LEU A 270 26.97 -10.72 -2.35
CA LEU A 270 25.96 -9.91 -3.03
C LEU A 270 26.16 -9.86 -4.54
N SER A 271 27.41 -9.85 -5.01
CA SER A 271 27.74 -9.83 -6.45
C SER A 271 27.25 -11.07 -7.22
N SER A 272 27.24 -12.23 -6.57
CA SER A 272 26.70 -13.49 -7.14
C SER A 272 25.21 -13.70 -6.85
N SER A 273 24.61 -12.85 -6.01
CA SER A 273 23.24 -13.00 -5.50
C SER A 273 22.29 -11.93 -6.04
N LEU A 274 22.66 -11.15 -7.05
CA LEU A 274 21.83 -10.07 -7.59
C LEU A 274 20.43 -10.55 -8.01
N LEU A 275 20.33 -11.69 -8.69
CA LEU A 275 19.03 -12.27 -9.07
C LEU A 275 18.22 -12.68 -7.83
N ALA A 276 18.87 -13.20 -6.79
CA ALA A 276 18.20 -13.58 -5.56
C ALA A 276 17.54 -12.40 -4.85
N VAL A 277 18.13 -11.20 -4.92
CA VAL A 277 17.57 -9.97 -4.35
C VAL A 277 16.30 -9.53 -5.08
N TRP A 278 16.16 -9.79 -6.37
CA TRP A 278 14.97 -9.42 -7.15
C TRP A 278 13.77 -10.37 -6.96
N VAL A 279 14.04 -11.64 -6.66
CA VAL A 279 12.98 -12.67 -6.53
C VAL A 279 11.91 -12.29 -5.51
N PRO A 280 12.21 -11.82 -4.29
CA PRO A 280 11.19 -11.40 -3.35
C PRO A 280 10.25 -10.30 -3.89
N PHE A 281 10.78 -9.32 -4.63
CA PHE A 281 9.96 -8.24 -5.20
C PHE A 281 9.03 -8.75 -6.30
N LEU A 282 9.55 -9.55 -7.21
CA LEU A 282 8.73 -10.15 -8.28
C LEU A 282 7.68 -11.12 -7.72
N ALA A 283 8.05 -11.90 -6.72
CA ALA A 283 7.13 -12.81 -6.03
C ALA A 283 6.04 -12.03 -5.27
N ALA A 284 6.38 -10.90 -4.65
CA ALA A 284 5.42 -10.03 -4.01
C ALA A 284 4.37 -9.51 -5.00
N ASP A 285 4.79 -8.93 -6.13
CA ASP A 285 3.86 -8.44 -7.14
C ASP A 285 2.97 -9.58 -7.67
N ALA A 286 3.55 -10.73 -7.98
CA ALA A 286 2.79 -11.91 -8.38
C ALA A 286 1.76 -12.33 -7.30
N GLY A 287 2.16 -12.31 -6.02
CA GLY A 287 1.29 -12.61 -4.89
C GLY A 287 0.11 -11.64 -4.77
N SER A 288 0.35 -10.34 -4.96
CA SER A 288 -0.68 -9.31 -4.97
C SER A 288 -1.73 -9.58 -6.06
N TYR A 289 -1.29 -9.78 -7.30
CA TYR A 289 -2.19 -10.07 -8.41
C TYR A 289 -2.93 -11.40 -8.24
N VAL A 290 -2.24 -12.47 -7.89
CA VAL A 290 -2.86 -13.80 -7.67
C VAL A 290 -3.86 -13.74 -6.52
N GLY A 291 -3.52 -13.10 -5.39
CA GLY A 291 -4.42 -12.90 -4.26
C GLY A 291 -5.70 -12.17 -4.66
N GLY A 292 -5.55 -11.06 -5.41
CA GLY A 292 -6.66 -10.28 -5.94
C GLY A 292 -7.56 -11.08 -6.90
N LEU A 293 -6.95 -11.77 -7.88
CA LEU A 293 -7.64 -12.57 -8.87
C LEU A 293 -8.37 -13.78 -8.25
N VAL A 294 -7.68 -14.55 -7.39
CA VAL A 294 -8.26 -15.74 -6.75
C VAL A 294 -9.42 -15.35 -5.85
N SER A 295 -9.29 -14.27 -5.07
CA SER A 295 -10.38 -13.76 -4.25
C SER A 295 -11.59 -13.36 -5.09
N GLY A 296 -11.39 -12.64 -6.22
CA GLY A 296 -12.44 -12.28 -7.16
C GLY A 296 -13.11 -13.50 -7.81
N TRP A 297 -12.31 -14.50 -8.20
CA TRP A 297 -12.80 -15.74 -8.76
C TRP A 297 -13.64 -16.57 -7.77
N LEU A 298 -13.24 -16.65 -6.49
CA LEU A 298 -14.04 -17.31 -5.46
C LEU A 298 -15.42 -16.65 -5.31
N ILE A 299 -15.46 -15.31 -5.31
CA ILE A 299 -16.72 -14.54 -5.23
C ILE A 299 -17.58 -14.84 -6.45
N GLN A 300 -17.03 -14.85 -7.66
CA GLN A 300 -17.76 -15.19 -8.89
C GLN A 300 -18.31 -16.63 -8.86
N ARG A 301 -17.66 -17.55 -8.13
CA ARG A 301 -18.14 -18.92 -7.90
C ARG A 301 -19.16 -19.06 -6.77
N GLY A 302 -19.65 -17.93 -6.23
CA GLY A 302 -20.71 -17.91 -5.23
C GLY A 302 -20.21 -17.97 -3.78
N TRP A 303 -18.90 -17.85 -3.53
CA TRP A 303 -18.42 -17.70 -2.15
C TRP A 303 -18.89 -16.37 -1.58
N PRO A 304 -19.34 -16.34 -0.32
CA PRO A 304 -19.60 -15.06 0.35
C PRO A 304 -18.35 -14.18 0.40
N LEU A 305 -18.52 -12.87 0.34
CA LEU A 305 -17.43 -11.89 0.22
C LEU A 305 -16.34 -12.07 1.30
N LEU A 306 -16.71 -12.03 2.57
CA LEU A 306 -15.75 -12.11 3.68
C LEU A 306 -15.06 -13.47 3.79
N PRO A 307 -15.72 -14.63 3.66
CA PRO A 307 -15.04 -15.91 3.55
C PRO A 307 -14.01 -15.99 2.43
N ALA A 308 -14.31 -15.45 1.24
CA ALA A 308 -13.36 -15.41 0.13
C ALA A 308 -12.11 -14.59 0.46
N ARG A 309 -12.27 -13.42 1.09
CA ARG A 309 -11.13 -12.59 1.55
C ARG A 309 -10.30 -13.31 2.62
N LYS A 310 -10.97 -13.86 3.62
CA LYS A 310 -10.31 -14.59 4.72
C LYS A 310 -9.55 -15.82 4.26
N ALA A 311 -10.02 -16.52 3.25
CA ALA A 311 -9.30 -17.66 2.68
C ALA A 311 -7.93 -17.25 2.17
N ILE A 312 -7.82 -16.11 1.46
CA ILE A 312 -6.54 -15.58 0.97
C ILE A 312 -5.69 -15.07 2.14
N VAL A 313 -6.28 -14.39 3.13
CA VAL A 313 -5.58 -13.93 4.34
C VAL A 313 -4.96 -15.10 5.10
N VAL A 314 -5.70 -16.18 5.29
CA VAL A 314 -5.20 -17.39 6.00
C VAL A 314 -4.12 -18.07 5.18
N ALA A 315 -4.35 -18.28 3.88
CA ALA A 315 -3.34 -18.88 3.00
C ALA A 315 -2.05 -18.04 2.98
N GLY A 316 -2.18 -16.71 2.92
CA GLY A 316 -1.06 -15.77 3.00
C GLY A 316 -0.32 -15.87 4.33
N GLY A 317 -1.05 -15.85 5.47
CA GLY A 317 -0.46 -15.99 6.80
C GLY A 317 0.26 -17.34 7.00
N ILE A 318 -0.29 -18.44 6.47
CA ILE A 318 0.40 -19.75 6.49
C ILE A 318 1.66 -19.70 5.64
N GLY A 319 1.58 -19.09 4.44
CA GLY A 319 2.72 -19.02 3.54
C GLY A 319 3.87 -18.15 4.07
N THR A 320 3.63 -17.16 4.94
CA THR A 320 4.73 -16.41 5.57
C THR A 320 5.56 -17.25 6.53
N LEU A 321 5.04 -18.38 7.04
CA LEU A 321 5.80 -19.31 7.87
C LEU A 321 7.01 -19.92 7.13
N PHE A 322 7.04 -19.87 5.78
CA PHE A 322 8.20 -20.30 5.00
C PHE A 322 9.44 -19.40 5.20
N LEU A 323 9.34 -18.27 5.91
CA LEU A 323 10.52 -17.55 6.40
C LEU A 323 11.28 -18.34 7.48
N ILE A 324 10.60 -19.16 8.29
CA ILE A 324 11.23 -19.90 9.38
C ILE A 324 12.27 -20.91 8.88
N PRO A 325 11.97 -21.81 7.92
CA PRO A 325 12.95 -22.76 7.42
C PRO A 325 14.13 -22.12 6.66
N THR A 326 14.09 -20.82 6.33
CA THR A 326 15.27 -20.12 5.75
C THR A 326 16.47 -20.13 6.69
N ILE A 327 16.24 -20.29 8.01
CA ILE A 327 17.28 -20.39 9.03
C ILE A 327 18.22 -21.55 8.74
N PHE A 328 17.67 -22.68 8.26
CA PHE A 328 18.40 -23.90 7.98
C PHE A 328 18.92 -23.98 6.53
N ALA A 329 18.57 -23.01 5.69
CA ALA A 329 18.98 -23.02 4.28
C ALA A 329 20.47 -22.69 4.16
N THR A 330 21.22 -23.63 3.58
CA THR A 330 22.66 -23.49 3.25
C THR A 330 22.89 -23.25 1.75
N ASN A 331 21.85 -23.43 0.95
CA ASN A 331 21.89 -23.24 -0.51
C ASN A 331 21.12 -21.97 -0.86
N LEU A 332 21.74 -21.11 -1.69
CA LEU A 332 21.15 -19.83 -2.14
C LEU A 332 19.82 -20.03 -2.87
N LEU A 333 19.71 -21.05 -3.71
CA LEU A 333 18.47 -21.32 -4.46
C LEU A 333 17.31 -21.68 -3.52
N VAL A 334 17.56 -22.55 -2.53
CA VAL A 334 16.57 -22.94 -1.53
C VAL A 334 16.15 -21.74 -0.69
N LEU A 335 17.12 -20.94 -0.23
CA LEU A 335 16.86 -19.74 0.56
C LEU A 335 16.01 -18.74 -0.24
N THR A 336 16.38 -18.46 -1.49
CA THR A 336 15.65 -17.54 -2.37
C THR A 336 14.25 -18.06 -2.70
N ALA A 337 14.08 -19.36 -2.91
CA ALA A 337 12.77 -19.96 -3.15
C ALA A 337 11.84 -19.82 -1.92
N LEU A 338 12.36 -20.11 -0.71
CA LEU A 338 11.60 -19.96 0.53
C LEU A 338 11.19 -18.49 0.76
N PHE A 339 12.11 -17.55 0.53
CA PHE A 339 11.79 -16.12 0.56
C PHE A 339 10.76 -15.74 -0.50
N GLY A 340 10.88 -16.25 -1.71
CA GLY A 340 9.92 -16.03 -2.79
C GLY A 340 8.51 -16.49 -2.41
N ILE A 341 8.37 -17.69 -1.84
CA ILE A 341 7.08 -18.22 -1.37
C ILE A 341 6.53 -17.34 -0.24
N ALA A 342 7.37 -16.97 0.71
CA ALA A 342 6.94 -16.16 1.84
C ALA A 342 6.51 -14.74 1.41
N THR A 343 7.24 -14.10 0.51
CA THR A 343 6.89 -12.76 0.01
C THR A 343 5.68 -12.74 -0.91
N PHE A 344 5.52 -13.77 -1.75
CA PHE A 344 4.30 -14.01 -2.51
C PHE A 344 3.09 -14.09 -1.58
N SER A 345 3.20 -14.90 -0.53
CA SER A 345 2.13 -15.15 0.43
C SER A 345 1.83 -13.91 1.28
N TYR A 346 2.89 -13.21 1.71
CA TYR A 346 2.79 -11.93 2.40
C TYR A 346 1.95 -10.94 1.57
N GLN A 347 2.29 -10.76 0.28
CA GLN A 347 1.64 -9.74 -0.53
C GLN A 347 0.20 -10.13 -0.92
N ALA A 348 -0.08 -11.43 -1.08
CA ALA A 348 -1.45 -11.91 -1.21
C ALA A 348 -2.30 -11.59 0.04
N PHE A 349 -1.72 -11.67 1.24
CA PHE A 349 -2.38 -11.21 2.47
C PHE A 349 -2.53 -9.68 2.48
N SER A 350 -1.46 -8.95 2.23
CA SER A 350 -1.42 -7.48 2.30
C SER A 350 -2.47 -6.83 1.38
N VAL A 351 -2.63 -7.33 0.15
CA VAL A 351 -3.66 -6.82 -0.75
C VAL A 351 -5.06 -7.03 -0.18
N MET A 352 -5.33 -8.15 0.48
CA MET A 352 -6.61 -8.38 1.15
C MET A 352 -6.79 -7.46 2.36
N ALA A 353 -5.75 -7.21 3.15
CA ALA A 353 -5.79 -6.25 4.25
C ALA A 353 -6.18 -4.83 3.79
N ASN A 354 -5.72 -4.42 2.61
CA ASN A 354 -6.09 -3.14 1.99
C ASN A 354 -7.51 -3.14 1.40
N VAL A 355 -8.06 -4.31 1.04
CA VAL A 355 -9.44 -4.46 0.51
C VAL A 355 -10.49 -4.57 1.62
N LEU A 356 -10.11 -4.99 2.83
CA LEU A 356 -11.04 -5.13 3.95
C LEU A 356 -11.80 -3.83 4.28
N PRO A 357 -11.19 -2.63 4.39
CA PRO A 357 -11.93 -1.41 4.63
C PRO A 357 -13.02 -1.12 3.58
N PRO A 358 -12.77 -1.18 2.25
CA PRO A 358 -13.81 -1.05 1.24
C PRO A 358 -14.94 -2.07 1.31
N ASP A 359 -14.66 -3.27 1.82
CA ASP A 359 -15.64 -4.35 1.90
C ASP A 359 -16.49 -4.32 3.18
N LEU A 360 -16.00 -3.65 4.24
CA LEU A 360 -16.63 -3.62 5.56
C LEU A 360 -17.35 -2.31 5.87
N TYR A 361 -16.94 -1.22 5.23
CA TYR A 361 -17.41 0.11 5.59
C TYR A 361 -18.05 0.83 4.40
N GLN A 362 -18.98 1.70 4.72
CA GLN A 362 -19.52 2.65 3.75
C GLN A 362 -18.42 3.61 3.26
N PRO A 363 -18.52 4.18 2.05
CA PRO A 363 -17.48 5.04 1.46
C PRO A 363 -16.99 6.19 2.37
N ARG A 364 -17.83 6.66 3.29
CA ARG A 364 -17.51 7.72 4.27
C ARG A 364 -16.74 7.26 5.52
N GLY A 365 -16.44 5.97 5.64
CA GLY A 365 -15.60 5.39 6.70
C GLY A 365 -14.32 4.72 6.19
N VAL A 366 -14.29 4.42 4.89
CA VAL A 366 -13.20 3.64 4.26
C VAL A 366 -11.84 4.29 4.43
N ALA A 367 -11.73 5.58 4.09
CA ALA A 367 -10.44 6.27 4.16
C ALA A 367 -9.96 6.43 5.62
N THR A 368 -10.88 6.66 6.56
CA THR A 368 -10.54 6.73 7.99
C THR A 368 -9.99 5.41 8.50
N VAL A 369 -10.64 4.28 8.20
CA VAL A 369 -10.17 2.94 8.62
C VAL A 369 -8.87 2.57 7.92
N SER A 370 -8.73 2.86 6.63
CA SER A 370 -7.47 2.69 5.90
C SER A 370 -6.33 3.51 6.52
N GLY A 371 -6.60 4.77 6.89
CA GLY A 371 -5.63 5.63 7.57
C GLY A 371 -5.23 5.12 8.96
N LEU A 372 -6.21 4.67 9.77
CA LEU A 372 -5.95 4.05 11.08
C LEU A 372 -5.07 2.82 10.96
N SER A 373 -5.41 1.91 10.04
CA SER A 373 -4.63 0.69 9.81
C SER A 373 -3.22 0.99 9.28
N GLY A 374 -3.09 1.99 8.41
CA GLY A 374 -1.78 2.44 7.91
C GLY A 374 -0.92 3.12 8.98
N THR A 375 -1.51 3.92 9.88
CA THR A 375 -0.78 4.46 11.04
C THR A 375 -0.31 3.35 11.96
N ALA A 376 -1.14 2.36 12.25
CA ALA A 376 -0.75 1.21 13.06
C ALA A 376 0.37 0.39 12.40
N ALA A 377 0.32 0.23 11.07
CA ALA A 377 1.39 -0.39 10.29
C ALA A 377 2.72 0.39 10.40
N GLY A 378 2.66 1.72 10.31
CA GLY A 378 3.83 2.57 10.49
C GLY A 378 4.45 2.47 11.88
N ILE A 379 3.62 2.45 12.93
CA ILE A 379 4.07 2.22 14.32
C ILE A 379 4.68 0.83 14.46
N GLY A 380 4.02 -0.21 13.95
CA GLY A 380 4.54 -1.58 13.95
C GLY A 380 5.89 -1.69 13.25
N THR A 381 6.07 -0.97 12.14
CA THR A 381 7.36 -0.91 11.40
C THR A 381 8.46 -0.28 12.24
N ILE A 382 8.18 0.84 12.93
CA ILE A 382 9.17 1.50 13.81
C ILE A 382 9.60 0.56 14.93
N ILE A 383 8.63 -0.08 15.60
CA ILE A 383 8.91 -1.08 16.65
C ILE A 383 9.72 -2.26 16.08
N GLY A 384 9.38 -2.72 14.88
CA GLY A 384 10.08 -3.79 14.18
C GLY A 384 11.54 -3.46 13.91
N TYR A 385 11.85 -2.25 13.43
CA TYR A 385 13.23 -1.82 13.19
C TYR A 385 14.07 -1.76 14.46
N GLU A 386 13.51 -1.20 15.54
CA GLU A 386 14.21 -1.17 16.84
C GLU A 386 14.51 -2.59 17.35
N ALA A 387 13.52 -3.48 17.25
CA ALA A 387 13.71 -4.88 17.64
C ALA A 387 14.77 -5.57 16.78
N ILE A 388 14.74 -5.40 15.45
CA ILE A 388 15.71 -6.01 14.54
C ILE A 388 17.11 -5.49 14.84
N GLY A 389 17.29 -4.17 15.00
CA GLY A 389 18.57 -3.56 15.35
C GLY A 389 19.12 -4.15 16.64
N TYR A 390 18.32 -4.15 17.70
CA TYR A 390 18.72 -4.70 19.01
C TYR A 390 19.13 -6.17 18.95
N PHE A 391 18.33 -7.02 18.31
CA PHE A 391 18.62 -8.46 18.23
C PHE A 391 19.79 -8.78 17.31
N SER A 392 19.98 -8.05 16.21
CA SER A 392 21.12 -8.24 15.30
C SER A 392 22.44 -7.82 15.94
N ASP A 393 22.47 -6.71 16.68
CA ASP A 393 23.66 -6.22 17.37
C ASP A 393 24.01 -7.11 18.57
N ALA A 394 23.02 -7.49 19.39
CA ALA A 394 23.24 -8.36 20.55
C ALA A 394 23.76 -9.76 20.15
N ARG A 395 23.55 -10.18 18.91
CA ARG A 395 24.03 -11.47 18.37
C ARG A 395 25.08 -11.33 17.27
N SER A 396 25.69 -10.17 17.10
CA SER A 396 26.74 -9.96 16.11
C SER A 396 27.90 -10.95 16.23
N THR A 397 28.16 -11.45 17.43
CA THR A 397 29.13 -12.52 17.70
C THR A 397 28.65 -13.94 17.31
N SER A 398 27.36 -14.12 17.02
CA SER A 398 26.76 -15.42 16.67
C SER A 398 26.89 -15.77 15.17
N GLY A 399 27.57 -14.94 14.37
CA GLY A 399 27.84 -15.18 12.97
C GLY A 399 26.55 -15.40 12.14
N THR A 400 26.45 -16.56 11.45
CA THR A 400 25.33 -16.88 10.55
C THR A 400 23.95 -17.00 11.25
N HIS A 401 23.90 -17.02 12.57
CA HIS A 401 22.67 -17.20 13.37
C HIS A 401 22.13 -15.90 13.98
N ALA A 402 22.73 -14.76 13.67
CA ALA A 402 22.31 -13.47 14.21
C ALA A 402 20.84 -13.12 13.90
N PHE A 403 20.35 -13.50 12.72
CA PHE A 403 19.00 -13.21 12.25
C PHE A 403 17.95 -14.29 12.54
N ASP A 404 18.33 -15.43 13.10
CA ASP A 404 17.39 -16.55 13.30
C ASP A 404 16.11 -16.17 14.08
N PRO A 405 16.17 -15.46 15.23
CA PRO A 405 14.96 -15.03 15.93
C PRO A 405 14.09 -14.09 15.11
N ILE A 406 14.73 -13.23 14.28
CA ILE A 406 14.03 -12.27 13.43
C ILE A 406 13.22 -13.01 12.37
N MET A 407 13.80 -14.05 11.75
CA MET A 407 13.09 -14.91 10.78
C MET A 407 11.89 -15.61 11.38
N ILE A 408 12.02 -16.12 12.61
CA ILE A 408 10.91 -16.74 13.33
C ILE A 408 9.79 -15.72 13.57
N VAL A 409 10.12 -14.54 14.07
CA VAL A 409 9.14 -13.48 14.35
C VAL A 409 8.49 -13.01 13.07
N CYS A 410 9.26 -12.74 12.01
CA CYS A 410 8.73 -12.31 10.70
C CYS A 410 7.83 -13.37 10.05
N GLY A 411 8.07 -14.66 10.28
CA GLY A 411 7.19 -15.72 9.81
C GLY A 411 5.89 -15.83 10.63
N LEU A 412 5.99 -15.71 11.96
CA LEU A 412 4.86 -15.91 12.87
C LEU A 412 3.91 -14.71 12.96
N VAL A 413 4.43 -13.47 12.91
CA VAL A 413 3.62 -12.27 13.15
C VAL A 413 2.49 -12.10 12.12
N PRO A 414 2.70 -12.27 10.80
CA PRO A 414 1.59 -12.24 9.85
C PRO A 414 0.60 -13.40 10.03
N PHE A 415 1.08 -14.57 10.42
CA PHE A 415 0.20 -15.71 10.71
C PHE A 415 -0.73 -15.39 11.89
N VAL A 416 -0.20 -14.80 12.98
CA VAL A 416 -1.03 -14.30 14.10
C VAL A 416 -1.99 -13.22 13.62
N GLY A 417 -1.53 -12.31 12.74
CA GLY A 417 -2.38 -11.31 12.09
C GLY A 417 -3.55 -11.93 11.34
N ALA A 418 -3.32 -13.01 10.59
CA ALA A 418 -4.37 -13.74 9.88
C ALA A 418 -5.39 -14.36 10.85
N LEU A 419 -4.95 -14.96 11.95
CA LEU A 419 -5.85 -15.49 12.99
C LEU A 419 -6.71 -14.38 13.62
N LEU A 420 -6.10 -13.22 13.91
CA LEU A 420 -6.84 -12.07 14.44
C LEU A 420 -7.86 -11.54 13.44
N VAL A 421 -7.55 -11.47 12.15
CA VAL A 421 -8.50 -11.10 11.09
C VAL A 421 -9.70 -12.06 11.07
N VAL A 422 -9.44 -13.38 11.13
CA VAL A 422 -10.50 -14.38 11.16
C VAL A 422 -11.38 -14.25 12.40
N TRP A 423 -10.78 -13.95 13.54
CA TRP A 423 -11.48 -13.84 14.82
C TRP A 423 -12.23 -12.51 14.98
N LEU A 424 -11.64 -11.37 14.59
CA LEU A 424 -12.21 -10.03 14.78
C LEU A 424 -13.25 -9.68 13.71
N ILE A 425 -13.01 -10.03 12.46
CA ILE A 425 -13.92 -9.71 11.36
C ILE A 425 -14.96 -10.82 11.25
N ARG A 426 -16.18 -10.54 11.63
CA ARG A 426 -17.31 -11.50 11.53
C ARG A 426 -18.26 -11.09 10.41
N PRO A 427 -18.97 -12.05 9.77
CA PRO A 427 -20.07 -11.71 8.89
C PRO A 427 -21.09 -10.87 9.66
N GLN A 428 -21.37 -9.67 9.21
CA GLN A 428 -22.41 -8.85 9.82
C GLN A 428 -23.75 -9.57 9.60
N ARG A 429 -24.43 -9.92 10.67
CA ARG A 429 -25.89 -10.08 10.64
C ARG A 429 -26.42 -8.70 10.27
N SER A 430 -27.10 -8.62 9.11
CA SER A 430 -27.64 -7.40 8.46
C SER A 430 -27.63 -6.14 9.35
N ALA A 431 -26.82 -5.14 8.95
CA ALA A 431 -26.57 -3.88 9.67
C ALA A 431 -27.81 -3.03 9.99
N SER A 432 -28.99 -3.47 9.59
CA SER A 432 -30.29 -2.85 9.89
C SER A 432 -30.66 -2.90 11.39
N THR A 433 -30.03 -3.76 12.21
CA THR A 433 -30.45 -3.93 13.61
C THR A 433 -29.50 -3.28 14.61
N ALA A 434 -28.23 -3.01 14.25
CA ALA A 434 -27.24 -2.46 15.18
C ALA A 434 -27.28 -0.92 15.32
N LEU A 435 -27.83 -0.20 14.34
CA LEU A 435 -27.99 1.28 14.41
C LEU A 435 -29.30 1.72 15.10
N LYS A 436 -30.18 0.79 15.48
CA LYS A 436 -31.40 1.09 16.24
C LYS A 436 -31.27 0.96 17.76
N SER A 437 -30.09 0.62 18.26
CA SER A 437 -29.87 0.36 19.69
C SER A 437 -28.74 1.20 20.32
N VAL A 438 -28.36 2.32 19.71
CA VAL A 438 -27.46 3.32 20.36
C VAL A 438 -28.13 4.70 20.34
#